data_2821688cc40dc23fb2889f6e5ed140b7
#
_entry.id   2821688cc40dc23fb2889f6e5ed140b7
#
_cell.length_a   1.000
_cell.length_b   1.000
_cell.length_c   1.000
_cell.angle_alpha   90.00
_cell.angle_beta   90.00
_cell.angle_gamma   90.00
#
_symmetry.space_group_name_H-M   'P 1'
#
loop_
_entity.id
_entity.type
_entity.pdbx_description
1 polymer ?
#
loop_
_entity_poly.entity_id
_entity_poly.type
_entity_poly.pdbx_seq_one_letter_code
_entity_poly.pdbx_strand_id
1 'polypeptide(L)'
;MTPGRPVPPPLRGAVALPSPAPDEAAGADGVDTAATPGGTMPTLFTKIIDGEIPGRFVWQDEDVVAFLTIAPITPGHTLVVPRREIEHWLEADAGTLARVMAVAQAVGRAQEKAFGARRVGVLLEGYEVPHLHVHVWPTQSPDDFDVRRVDHAPDPAAMDSAADALRAALRDAGHGDSVPQ
;
A
#
# COMPACT_ATOMS: atom_id res chain seq x y z
N MET A 1 37.67 29.64 5.79
CA MET A 1 36.74 29.55 6.93
C MET A 1 35.37 29.97 6.45
N THR A 2 34.48 29.05 6.16
CA THR A 2 33.11 29.32 5.69
C THR A 2 32.20 29.39 6.93
N PRO A 3 31.38 30.43 7.12
CA PRO A 3 30.52 30.56 8.29
C PRO A 3 29.38 29.54 8.23
N GLY A 4 29.20 28.83 9.34
CA GLY A 4 28.16 27.81 9.49
C GLY A 4 26.74 28.40 9.40
N ARG A 5 25.86 27.70 8.67
CA ARG A 5 24.42 28.03 8.61
C ARG A 5 23.81 27.90 10.02
N PRO A 6 22.97 28.84 10.44
CA PRO A 6 22.28 28.76 11.73
C PRO A 6 21.29 27.59 11.74
N VAL A 7 21.28 26.84 12.85
CA VAL A 7 20.30 25.77 13.11
C VAL A 7 18.97 26.43 13.44
N PRO A 8 17.85 26.05 12.80
CA PRO A 8 16.55 26.57 13.14
C PRO A 8 16.13 26.14 14.55
N PRO A 9 15.34 26.96 15.26
CA PRO A 9 14.86 26.62 16.61
C PRO A 9 13.88 25.42 16.56
N PRO A 10 13.77 24.64 17.64
CA PRO A 10 12.83 23.52 17.70
C PRO A 10 11.39 24.01 17.61
N LEU A 11 10.59 23.32 16.79
CA LEU A 11 9.16 23.56 16.65
C LEU A 11 8.49 23.37 18.03
N ARG A 12 7.98 24.44 18.64
CA ARG A 12 7.12 24.38 19.82
C ARG A 12 5.74 23.93 19.41
N GLY A 13 5.26 22.85 19.98
CA GLY A 13 3.88 22.37 19.85
C GLY A 13 3.80 20.89 19.49
N ALA A 14 4.21 20.01 20.41
CA ALA A 14 3.72 18.65 20.39
C ALA A 14 2.22 18.71 20.75
N VAL A 15 1.35 18.55 19.77
CA VAL A 15 -0.06 18.28 20.01
C VAL A 15 -0.12 16.87 20.59
N ALA A 16 -0.33 16.76 21.89
CA ALA A 16 -0.61 15.48 22.55
C ALA A 16 -1.94 14.95 21.99
N LEU A 17 -1.90 13.80 21.34
CA LEU A 17 -3.11 13.07 20.99
C LEU A 17 -3.82 12.66 22.29
N PRO A 18 -5.16 12.86 22.41
CA PRO A 18 -5.90 12.40 23.57
C PRO A 18 -5.81 10.88 23.70
N SER A 19 -5.53 10.40 24.88
CA SER A 19 -5.63 8.96 25.20
C SER A 19 -7.07 8.51 25.01
N PRO A 20 -7.32 7.30 24.46
CA PRO A 20 -8.66 6.75 24.38
C PRO A 20 -9.22 6.57 25.81
N ALA A 21 -10.45 7.02 26.01
CA ALA A 21 -11.20 6.81 27.25
C ALA A 21 -11.49 5.31 27.44
N PRO A 22 -11.58 4.82 28.70
CA PRO A 22 -11.94 3.43 28.95
C PRO A 22 -13.40 3.19 28.55
N ASP A 23 -13.62 2.07 27.86
CA ASP A 23 -14.91 1.54 27.43
C ASP A 23 -15.82 1.33 28.63
N GLU A 24 -16.92 2.11 28.73
CA GLU A 24 -18.02 1.81 29.64
C GLU A 24 -18.96 0.82 28.93
N ALA A 25 -18.95 -0.38 29.47
CA ALA A 25 -19.89 -1.42 29.10
C ALA A 25 -21.32 -1.01 29.48
N ALA A 26 -22.22 -0.92 28.52
CA ALA A 26 -23.67 -0.86 28.75
C ALA A 26 -24.42 -1.81 27.83
N GLY A 27 -24.93 -2.87 28.43
CA GLY A 27 -26.26 -3.45 28.36
C GLY A 27 -26.85 -3.80 26.99
N ALA A 28 -27.08 -5.11 26.88
CA ALA A 28 -27.85 -5.80 25.84
C ALA A 28 -29.29 -5.21 25.72
N ASP A 29 -29.77 -5.14 24.47
CA ASP A 29 -31.08 -5.69 24.12
C ASP A 29 -31.13 -5.94 22.60
N GLY A 30 -31.46 -7.18 22.24
CA GLY A 30 -31.48 -7.66 20.88
C GLY A 30 -32.61 -7.10 20.05
N VAL A 31 -32.30 -6.77 18.83
CA VAL A 31 -33.17 -6.93 17.67
C VAL A 31 -32.35 -7.52 16.54
N ASP A 32 -32.61 -8.80 16.33
CA ASP A 32 -32.19 -9.55 15.17
C ASP A 32 -32.84 -8.95 13.93
N THR A 33 -32.15 -8.07 13.26
CA THR A 33 -32.47 -7.66 11.89
C THR A 33 -31.39 -8.22 11.02
N ALA A 34 -31.63 -9.44 10.54
CA ALA A 34 -30.89 -10.00 9.42
C ALA A 34 -30.97 -9.03 8.23
N ALA A 35 -30.06 -8.09 8.16
CA ALA A 35 -29.77 -7.37 6.94
C ALA A 35 -29.16 -8.39 5.98
N THR A 36 -29.96 -8.84 5.02
CA THR A 36 -29.47 -9.49 3.80
C THR A 36 -28.39 -8.57 3.23
N PRO A 37 -27.13 -9.00 3.11
CA PRO A 37 -26.14 -8.18 2.45
C PRO A 37 -26.57 -8.07 0.99
N GLY A 38 -27.03 -6.90 0.58
CA GLY A 38 -27.13 -6.57 -0.83
C GLY A 38 -25.77 -6.80 -1.43
N GLY A 39 -25.66 -7.79 -2.32
CA GLY A 39 -24.39 -8.21 -2.89
C GLY A 39 -23.78 -7.07 -3.68
N THR A 40 -22.91 -6.31 -3.04
CA THR A 40 -21.99 -5.43 -3.74
C THR A 40 -21.14 -6.29 -4.66
N MET A 41 -21.09 -5.95 -5.94
CA MET A 41 -20.25 -6.67 -6.90
C MET A 41 -18.80 -6.57 -6.42
N PRO A 42 -18.03 -7.69 -6.44
CA PRO A 42 -16.64 -7.68 -6.05
C PRO A 42 -15.85 -6.61 -6.81
N THR A 43 -14.99 -5.88 -6.10
CA THR A 43 -14.14 -4.88 -6.75
C THR A 43 -13.16 -5.53 -7.72
N LEU A 44 -12.53 -4.72 -8.58
CA LEU A 44 -11.46 -5.20 -9.45
C LEU A 44 -10.35 -5.89 -8.65
N PHE A 45 -9.99 -5.33 -7.49
CA PHE A 45 -8.93 -5.90 -6.67
C PHE A 45 -9.34 -7.18 -5.97
N THR A 46 -10.60 -7.32 -5.55
CA THR A 46 -11.11 -8.60 -5.05
C THR A 46 -10.98 -9.69 -6.10
N LYS A 47 -11.35 -9.41 -7.35
CA LYS A 47 -11.19 -10.37 -8.45
C LYS A 47 -9.72 -10.75 -8.72
N ILE A 48 -8.79 -9.81 -8.55
CA ILE A 48 -7.36 -10.10 -8.66
C ILE A 48 -6.90 -10.97 -7.47
N ILE A 49 -7.34 -10.66 -6.26
CA ILE A 49 -7.03 -11.39 -5.02
C ILE A 49 -7.54 -12.83 -5.08
N ASP A 50 -8.74 -13.04 -5.63
CA ASP A 50 -9.39 -14.34 -5.77
C ASP A 50 -8.88 -15.14 -7.00
N GLY A 51 -8.01 -14.53 -7.81
CA GLY A 51 -7.39 -15.17 -8.98
C GLY A 51 -8.28 -15.22 -10.22
N GLU A 52 -9.43 -14.54 -10.23
CA GLU A 52 -10.29 -14.39 -11.42
C GLU A 52 -9.61 -13.53 -12.50
N ILE A 53 -8.80 -12.57 -12.08
CA ILE A 53 -8.00 -11.70 -12.95
C ILE A 53 -6.53 -11.88 -12.59
N PRO A 54 -5.64 -12.08 -13.57
CA PRO A 54 -4.23 -12.28 -13.28
C PRO A 54 -3.58 -11.02 -12.69
N GLY A 55 -2.71 -11.21 -11.71
CA GLY A 55 -1.91 -10.14 -11.08
C GLY A 55 -0.45 -10.55 -10.90
N ARG A 56 0.48 -9.59 -10.99
CA ARG A 56 1.90 -9.80 -10.70
C ARG A 56 2.17 -9.59 -9.23
N PHE A 57 1.78 -10.58 -8.41
CA PHE A 57 1.95 -10.50 -6.97
C PHE A 57 3.43 -10.52 -6.58
N VAL A 58 3.77 -9.67 -5.60
CA VAL A 58 5.10 -9.63 -4.95
C VAL A 58 5.00 -9.92 -3.45
N TRP A 59 3.79 -9.82 -2.88
CA TRP A 59 3.49 -10.13 -1.48
C TRP A 59 2.09 -10.73 -1.36
N GLN A 60 1.95 -11.75 -0.54
CA GLN A 60 0.66 -12.33 -0.15
C GLN A 60 0.75 -12.86 1.28
N ASP A 61 -0.11 -12.39 2.15
CA ASP A 61 -0.34 -12.97 3.48
C ASP A 61 -1.85 -13.03 3.79
N GLU A 62 -2.21 -13.29 5.04
CA GLU A 62 -3.61 -13.45 5.46
C GLU A 62 -4.41 -12.16 5.35
N ASP A 63 -3.79 -11.00 5.52
CA ASP A 63 -4.45 -9.70 5.63
C ASP A 63 -4.28 -8.84 4.38
N VAL A 64 -3.10 -8.91 3.73
CA VAL A 64 -2.66 -7.95 2.73
C VAL A 64 -2.02 -8.66 1.54
N VAL A 65 -2.28 -8.12 0.36
CA VAL A 65 -1.55 -8.49 -0.86
C VAL A 65 -0.81 -7.28 -1.43
N ALA A 66 0.25 -7.53 -2.20
CA ALA A 66 0.85 -6.50 -3.03
C ALA A 66 1.15 -7.05 -4.43
N PHE A 67 0.80 -6.28 -5.45
CA PHE A 67 1.00 -6.63 -6.86
C PHE A 67 1.33 -5.39 -7.70
N LEU A 68 2.00 -5.59 -8.83
CA LEU A 68 2.33 -4.47 -9.72
C LEU A 68 1.08 -3.91 -10.38
N THR A 69 0.97 -2.57 -10.44
CA THR A 69 -0.05 -1.91 -11.27
C THR A 69 0.21 -2.17 -12.75
N ILE A 70 -0.86 -2.18 -13.55
CA ILE A 70 -0.77 -2.32 -15.02
C ILE A 70 -0.43 -0.99 -15.72
N ALA A 71 -0.46 0.12 -14.99
CA ALA A 71 -0.11 1.46 -15.51
C ALA A 71 0.92 2.11 -14.57
N PRO A 72 2.19 1.69 -14.62
CA PRO A 72 3.22 2.15 -13.70
C PRO A 72 3.67 3.58 -14.02
N ILE A 73 3.96 4.38 -12.96
CA ILE A 73 4.67 5.65 -13.10
C ILE A 73 6.16 5.38 -13.37
N THR A 74 6.72 4.40 -12.64
CA THR A 74 8.08 3.91 -12.82
C THR A 74 8.11 2.38 -12.71
N PRO A 75 9.13 1.69 -13.23
CA PRO A 75 9.27 0.24 -13.07
C PRO A 75 9.20 -0.19 -11.60
N GLY A 76 8.40 -1.19 -11.31
CA GLY A 76 8.21 -1.68 -9.94
C GLY A 76 7.11 -0.95 -9.16
N HIS A 77 6.32 -0.06 -9.76
CA HIS A 77 5.16 0.55 -9.13
C HIS A 77 4.18 -0.52 -8.66
N THR A 78 3.94 -0.57 -7.38
CA THR A 78 3.21 -1.64 -6.67
C THR A 78 2.01 -1.06 -5.95
N LEU A 79 0.91 -1.81 -5.94
CA LEU A 79 -0.28 -1.56 -5.13
C LEU A 79 -0.25 -2.49 -3.92
N VAL A 80 -0.43 -1.94 -2.73
CA VAL A 80 -0.57 -2.69 -1.47
C VAL A 80 -2.01 -2.60 -1.02
N VAL A 81 -2.71 -3.73 -0.96
CA VAL A 81 -4.17 -3.83 -0.88
C VAL A 81 -4.55 -4.75 0.28
N PRO A 82 -5.40 -4.33 1.24
CA PRO A 82 -5.97 -5.25 2.21
C PRO A 82 -6.89 -6.24 1.50
N ARG A 83 -6.91 -7.52 1.93
CA ARG A 83 -7.83 -8.52 1.35
C ARG A 83 -9.29 -8.19 1.60
N ARG A 84 -9.56 -7.56 2.75
CA ARG A 84 -10.90 -7.08 3.09
C ARG A 84 -11.24 -5.86 2.24
N GLU A 85 -12.39 -5.88 1.56
CA GLU A 85 -12.89 -4.70 0.87
C GLU A 85 -13.21 -3.58 1.87
N ILE A 86 -12.50 -2.48 1.74
CA ILE A 86 -12.71 -1.23 2.45
C ILE A 86 -12.67 -0.16 1.38
N GLU A 87 -13.74 0.57 1.16
CA GLU A 87 -13.82 1.53 0.08
C GLU A 87 -12.82 2.67 0.29
N HIS A 88 -12.84 3.26 1.47
CA HIS A 88 -12.06 4.46 1.77
C HIS A 88 -11.13 4.25 2.97
N TRP A 89 -9.92 4.78 2.90
CA TRP A 89 -8.95 4.62 3.98
C TRP A 89 -9.39 5.21 5.33
N LEU A 90 -10.32 6.18 5.33
CA LEU A 90 -10.93 6.74 6.55
C LEU A 90 -11.87 5.76 7.27
N GLU A 91 -12.33 4.71 6.59
CA GLU A 91 -13.20 3.66 7.14
C GLU A 91 -12.39 2.48 7.70
N ALA A 92 -11.08 2.44 7.38
CA ALA A 92 -10.21 1.40 7.85
C ALA A 92 -9.89 1.61 9.34
N ASP A 93 -9.92 0.53 10.12
CA ASP A 93 -9.43 0.56 11.48
C ASP A 93 -7.90 0.76 11.53
N ALA A 94 -7.40 1.24 12.68
CA ALA A 94 -6.00 1.56 12.86
C ALA A 94 -5.08 0.35 12.66
N GLY A 95 -5.53 -0.86 13.01
CA GLY A 95 -4.77 -2.10 12.83
C GLY A 95 -4.58 -2.42 11.35
N THR A 96 -5.65 -2.34 10.57
CA THR A 96 -5.60 -2.52 9.11
C THR A 96 -4.67 -1.50 8.45
N LEU A 97 -4.79 -0.21 8.80
CA LEU A 97 -3.90 0.83 8.26
C LEU A 97 -2.44 0.57 8.62
N ALA A 98 -2.16 0.21 9.88
CA ALA A 98 -0.81 -0.10 10.33
C ALA A 98 -0.24 -1.30 9.55
N ARG A 99 -1.05 -2.34 9.31
CA ARG A 99 -0.64 -3.53 8.57
C ARG A 99 -0.33 -3.21 7.10
N VAL A 100 -1.22 -2.51 6.42
CA VAL A 100 -1.02 -2.08 5.02
C VAL A 100 0.24 -1.22 4.90
N MET A 101 0.46 -0.27 5.80
CA MET A 101 1.65 0.58 5.78
C MET A 101 2.94 -0.17 6.12
N ALA A 102 2.88 -1.20 6.98
CA ALA A 102 4.04 -2.05 7.25
C ALA A 102 4.47 -2.83 6.00
N VAL A 103 3.51 -3.38 5.25
CA VAL A 103 3.79 -4.06 3.97
C VAL A 103 4.28 -3.04 2.93
N ALA A 104 3.66 -1.86 2.84
CA ALA A 104 4.12 -0.78 1.95
C ALA A 104 5.56 -0.37 2.23
N GLN A 105 5.97 -0.32 3.51
CA GLN A 105 7.35 -0.04 3.89
C GLN A 105 8.30 -1.18 3.46
N ALA A 106 7.90 -2.45 3.64
CA ALA A 106 8.71 -3.60 3.22
C ALA A 106 8.91 -3.60 1.69
N VAL A 107 7.84 -3.36 0.93
CA VAL A 107 7.89 -3.20 -0.54
C VAL A 107 8.78 -2.02 -0.92
N GLY A 108 8.65 -0.87 -0.25
CA GLY A 108 9.47 0.30 -0.51
C GLY A 108 10.97 0.04 -0.32
N ARG A 109 11.36 -0.68 0.73
CA ARG A 109 12.78 -1.09 0.94
C ARG A 109 13.25 -2.04 -0.16
N ALA A 110 12.40 -2.95 -0.61
CA ALA A 110 12.71 -3.83 -1.73
C ALA A 110 12.88 -3.04 -3.03
N GLN A 111 12.05 -2.02 -3.27
CA GLN A 111 12.18 -1.11 -4.42
C GLN A 111 13.50 -0.32 -4.39
N GLU A 112 13.87 0.22 -3.22
CA GLU A 112 15.14 0.92 -3.05
C GLU A 112 16.31 0.00 -3.43
N LYS A 113 16.30 -1.25 -2.96
CA LYS A 113 17.34 -2.24 -3.26
C LYS A 113 17.32 -2.70 -4.71
N ALA A 114 16.14 -3.05 -5.25
CA ALA A 114 16.02 -3.65 -6.58
C ALA A 114 16.26 -2.65 -7.71
N PHE A 115 15.85 -1.39 -7.55
CA PHE A 115 15.90 -0.37 -8.59
C PHE A 115 16.88 0.76 -8.29
N GLY A 116 17.60 0.71 -7.17
CA GLY A 116 18.52 1.79 -6.77
C GLY A 116 17.77 3.11 -6.55
N ALA A 117 16.53 3.05 -6.05
CA ALA A 117 15.69 4.22 -5.91
C ALA A 117 16.29 5.23 -4.92
N ARG A 118 16.29 6.50 -5.31
CA ARG A 118 16.75 7.58 -4.42
C ARG A 118 15.73 7.87 -3.31
N ARG A 119 14.46 7.69 -3.60
CA ARG A 119 13.32 7.78 -2.68
C ARG A 119 12.23 6.83 -3.14
N VAL A 120 11.26 6.61 -2.29
CA VAL A 120 10.05 5.83 -2.59
C VAL A 120 8.84 6.72 -2.37
N GLY A 121 7.99 6.83 -3.38
CA GLY A 121 6.73 7.53 -3.33
C GLY A 121 5.64 6.67 -2.70
N VAL A 122 4.70 7.33 -2.01
CA VAL A 122 3.49 6.71 -1.45
C VAL A 122 2.30 7.61 -1.73
N LEU A 123 1.19 7.03 -2.20
CA LEU A 123 -0.06 7.74 -2.45
C LEU A 123 -1.25 6.86 -2.09
N LEU A 124 -2.27 7.46 -1.49
CA LEU A 124 -3.61 6.90 -1.30
C LEU A 124 -4.61 7.85 -1.95
N GLU A 125 -5.37 7.39 -2.93
CA GLU A 125 -6.39 8.22 -3.59
C GLU A 125 -7.74 7.52 -3.71
N GLY A 126 -7.82 6.34 -4.37
CA GLY A 126 -9.04 5.51 -4.44
C GLY A 126 -10.10 5.96 -5.43
N TYR A 127 -9.78 6.82 -6.42
CA TYR A 127 -10.76 7.30 -7.39
C TYR A 127 -11.20 6.26 -8.41
N GLU A 128 -10.29 5.36 -8.82
CA GLU A 128 -10.57 4.39 -9.89
C GLU A 128 -11.21 3.10 -9.39
N VAL A 129 -10.77 2.62 -8.22
CA VAL A 129 -11.26 1.38 -7.62
C VAL A 129 -11.66 1.64 -6.17
N PRO A 130 -12.94 1.40 -5.79
CA PRO A 130 -13.44 1.60 -4.44
C PRO A 130 -12.98 0.46 -3.51
N HIS A 131 -11.69 0.30 -3.36
CA HIS A 131 -11.02 -0.65 -2.51
C HIS A 131 -9.71 -0.03 -2.06
N LEU A 132 -9.52 0.14 -0.77
CA LEU A 132 -8.32 0.75 -0.18
C LEU A 132 -7.05 0.14 -0.80
N HIS A 133 -6.20 0.98 -1.31
CA HIS A 133 -4.89 0.59 -1.78
C HIS A 133 -3.88 1.71 -1.60
N VAL A 134 -2.66 1.31 -1.36
CA VAL A 134 -1.51 2.21 -1.24
C VAL A 134 -0.63 2.00 -2.45
N HIS A 135 -0.47 3.05 -3.25
CA HIS A 135 0.52 3.08 -4.30
C HIS A 135 1.91 3.26 -3.69
N VAL A 136 2.87 2.44 -4.11
CA VAL A 136 4.28 2.51 -3.70
C VAL A 136 5.15 2.41 -4.94
N TRP A 137 6.02 3.40 -5.19
CA TRP A 137 6.86 3.38 -6.40
C TRP A 137 8.24 3.98 -6.17
N PRO A 138 9.27 3.41 -6.84
CA PRO A 138 10.64 3.93 -6.76
C PRO A 138 10.78 5.25 -7.51
N THR A 139 11.51 6.22 -6.95
CA THR A 139 11.70 7.54 -7.55
C THR A 139 13.17 7.95 -7.57
N GLN A 140 13.57 8.69 -8.61
CA GLN A 140 14.89 9.29 -8.76
C GLN A 140 14.86 10.80 -8.60
N SER A 141 13.72 11.43 -8.89
CA SER A 141 13.52 12.85 -8.81
C SER A 141 12.09 13.22 -8.40
N PRO A 142 11.83 14.50 -8.02
CA PRO A 142 10.45 14.98 -7.80
C PRO A 142 9.53 14.83 -9.01
N ASP A 143 10.06 14.77 -10.22
CA ASP A 143 9.26 14.62 -11.45
C ASP A 143 8.56 13.25 -11.51
N ASP A 144 9.08 12.24 -10.79
CA ASP A 144 8.47 10.92 -10.68
C ASP A 144 7.21 10.91 -9.78
N PHE A 145 6.81 12.06 -9.22
CA PHE A 145 5.54 12.23 -8.51
C PHE A 145 4.42 12.82 -9.39
N ASP A 146 4.67 13.04 -10.69
CA ASP A 146 3.60 13.41 -11.61
C ASP A 146 2.77 12.16 -11.97
N VAL A 147 1.66 11.98 -11.26
CA VAL A 147 0.73 10.84 -11.42
C VAL A 147 0.09 10.76 -12.82
N ARG A 148 0.23 11.81 -13.65
CA ARG A 148 -0.25 11.81 -15.04
C ARG A 148 0.72 11.10 -16.00
N ARG A 149 1.93 10.80 -15.54
CA ARG A 149 2.99 10.16 -16.34
C ARG A 149 2.97 8.64 -16.24
N VAL A 150 1.79 8.05 -16.14
CA VAL A 150 1.64 6.60 -16.16
C VAL A 150 1.91 6.02 -17.55
N ASP A 151 2.58 4.89 -17.60
CA ASP A 151 2.74 4.12 -18.84
C ASP A 151 1.50 3.22 -19.03
N HIS A 152 0.66 3.55 -20.01
CA HIS A 152 -0.55 2.78 -20.31
C HIS A 152 -0.31 1.53 -21.17
N ALA A 153 0.92 1.29 -21.61
CA ALA A 153 1.29 0.14 -22.43
C ALA A 153 2.68 -0.41 -22.07
N PRO A 154 2.91 -0.73 -20.77
CA PRO A 154 4.21 -1.20 -20.33
C PRO A 154 4.56 -2.54 -21.00
N ASP A 155 5.83 -2.73 -21.32
CA ASP A 155 6.31 -4.00 -21.85
C ASP A 155 6.07 -5.13 -20.83
N PRO A 156 5.33 -6.20 -21.18
CA PRO A 156 5.05 -7.31 -20.26
C PRO A 156 6.31 -7.98 -19.72
N ALA A 157 7.36 -8.13 -20.52
CA ALA A 157 8.61 -8.76 -20.08
C ALA A 157 9.37 -7.88 -19.06
N ALA A 158 9.33 -6.55 -19.25
CA ALA A 158 9.88 -5.61 -18.27
C ALA A 158 9.09 -5.65 -16.95
N MET A 159 7.76 -5.79 -17.01
CA MET A 159 6.90 -5.94 -15.84
C MET A 159 7.19 -7.24 -15.09
N ASP A 160 7.37 -8.36 -15.79
CA ASP A 160 7.73 -9.64 -15.19
C ASP A 160 9.10 -9.56 -14.51
N SER A 161 10.08 -8.97 -15.20
CA SER A 161 11.43 -8.73 -14.65
C SER A 161 11.40 -7.86 -13.39
N ALA A 162 10.57 -6.82 -13.37
CA ALA A 162 10.39 -5.94 -12.20
C ALA A 162 9.77 -6.69 -11.01
N ALA A 163 8.77 -7.54 -11.26
CA ALA A 163 8.16 -8.38 -10.23
C ALA A 163 9.18 -9.36 -9.63
N ASP A 164 9.98 -10.00 -10.47
CA ASP A 164 11.00 -10.96 -10.03
C ASP A 164 12.11 -10.27 -9.20
N ALA A 165 12.54 -9.08 -9.61
CA ALA A 165 13.51 -8.29 -8.86
C ALA A 165 12.97 -7.91 -7.46
N LEU A 166 11.70 -7.52 -7.36
CA LEU A 166 11.05 -7.23 -6.07
C LEU A 166 10.92 -8.47 -5.21
N ARG A 167 10.47 -9.60 -5.77
CA ARG A 167 10.37 -10.87 -5.05
C ARG A 167 11.74 -11.30 -4.48
N ALA A 168 12.80 -11.19 -5.28
CA ALA A 168 14.14 -11.49 -4.83
C ALA A 168 14.56 -10.58 -3.66
N ALA A 169 14.37 -9.27 -3.79
CA ALA A 169 14.72 -8.30 -2.75
C ALA A 169 13.93 -8.51 -1.46
N LEU A 170 12.64 -8.88 -1.54
CA LEU A 170 11.79 -9.20 -0.39
C LEU A 170 12.24 -10.50 0.30
N ARG A 171 12.58 -11.55 -0.45
CA ARG A 171 13.13 -12.79 0.13
C ARG A 171 14.45 -12.53 0.87
N ASP A 172 15.36 -11.77 0.25
CA ASP A 172 16.64 -11.39 0.85
C ASP A 172 16.47 -10.55 2.13
N ALA A 173 15.37 -9.79 2.23
CA ALA A 173 14.99 -9.02 3.42
C ALA A 173 14.32 -9.85 4.53
N GLY A 174 14.15 -11.17 4.33
CA GLY A 174 13.57 -12.08 5.31
C GLY A 174 12.04 -12.22 5.24
N HIS A 175 11.41 -11.77 4.14
CA HIS A 175 9.97 -11.87 3.91
C HIS A 175 9.58 -13.05 3.01
N GLY A 176 10.43 -14.08 2.93
CA GLY A 176 10.24 -15.22 2.03
C GLY A 176 8.89 -15.92 2.14
N ASP A 177 8.34 -16.01 3.36
CA ASP A 177 7.05 -16.67 3.63
C ASP A 177 5.85 -15.93 3.00
N SER A 178 5.99 -14.62 2.76
CA SER A 178 4.94 -13.79 2.15
C SER A 178 5.16 -13.57 0.64
N VAL A 179 6.27 -14.06 0.08
CA VAL A 179 6.56 -13.88 -1.36
C VAL A 179 6.06 -15.07 -2.16
N PRO A 180 5.18 -14.85 -3.16
CA PRO A 180 4.68 -15.94 -4.02
C PRO A 180 5.81 -16.70 -4.73
N GLN A 181 5.54 -17.98 -5.03
CA GLN A 181 6.47 -18.85 -5.77
C GLN A 181 6.64 -18.36 -7.21
#